data_94040c616e3ad3fda6bee0db89339466
#
_entry.id   94040c616e3ad3fda6bee0db89339466
#
_cell.length_a   1.000
_cell.length_b   1.000
_cell.length_c   1.000
_cell.angle_alpha   90.00
_cell.angle_beta   90.00
_cell.angle_gamma   90.00
#
_symmetry.space_group_name_H-M   'P 1'
#
loop_
_entity.id
_entity.type
_entity.pdbx_description
1 polymer ?
#
loop_
_entity_poly.entity_id
_entity_poly.type
_entity_poly.pdbx_seq_one_letter_code
_entity_poly.pdbx_strand_id
1 'polypeptide(L)'
;MGEKKNFKILCIDGGGIKGLYSAQVLAKFEESFNTRLSDHFDLICGTSTGGIIALAASAKIPMSDVVRFYEDYGPNIFSSSWKFLGNVGHYILAFKQALFLSKYSQKPLHKALVSVFGSRTIGESRNLLCIPAYNLSKAAPRIFKRDYGTLDQDTTIKLM
;
A
#
# COMPACT_ATOMS: atom_id res chain seq x y z
N MET A 1 -3.71 37.88 -8.13
CA MET A 1 -3.18 37.06 -7.02
C MET A 1 -3.73 35.66 -7.25
N GLY A 2 -2.87 34.70 -7.64
CA GLY A 2 -3.32 33.31 -7.82
C GLY A 2 -3.72 32.72 -6.46
N GLU A 3 -4.88 32.03 -6.42
CA GLU A 3 -5.30 31.29 -5.23
C GLU A 3 -4.18 30.31 -4.84
N LYS A 4 -3.74 30.39 -3.60
CA LYS A 4 -2.75 29.48 -3.02
C LYS A 4 -3.43 28.10 -2.87
N LYS A 5 -3.23 27.21 -3.83
CA LYS A 5 -3.77 25.85 -3.79
C LYS A 5 -3.11 25.10 -2.63
N ASN A 6 -3.88 24.67 -1.65
CA ASN A 6 -3.39 23.86 -0.55
C ASN A 6 -2.91 22.50 -1.07
N PHE A 7 -1.67 22.11 -0.72
CA PHE A 7 -1.12 20.80 -1.03
C PHE A 7 -1.65 19.77 -0.03
N LYS A 8 -2.34 18.73 -0.54
CA LYS A 8 -3.04 17.75 0.29
C LYS A 8 -2.27 16.43 0.30
N ILE A 9 -1.98 15.92 1.48
CA ILE A 9 -1.23 14.69 1.70
C ILE A 9 -2.13 13.67 2.40
N LEU A 10 -2.17 12.44 1.88
CA LEU A 10 -2.78 11.28 2.53
C LEU A 10 -1.67 10.35 2.99
N CYS A 11 -1.62 10.07 4.30
CA CYS A 11 -0.70 9.09 4.88
C CYS A 11 -1.47 7.89 5.41
N ILE A 12 -1.05 6.67 5.04
CA ILE A 12 -1.74 5.43 5.38
C ILE A 12 -0.76 4.51 6.11
N ASP A 13 -1.05 4.24 7.37
CA ASP A 13 -0.22 3.35 8.18
C ASP A 13 -0.38 1.88 7.77
N GLY A 14 0.70 1.13 7.92
CA GLY A 14 0.69 -0.32 7.78
C GLY A 14 0.06 -1.00 8.97
N GLY A 15 -0.25 -2.28 8.84
CA GLY A 15 -0.83 -3.05 9.95
C GLY A 15 -1.30 -4.45 9.54
N GLY A 16 -0.78 -5.00 8.46
CA GLY A 16 -1.19 -6.32 7.96
C GLY A 16 -2.67 -6.34 7.62
N ILE A 17 -3.42 -7.31 8.16
CA ILE A 17 -4.87 -7.44 7.91
C ILE A 17 -5.67 -6.20 8.36
N LYS A 18 -5.16 -5.40 9.28
CA LYS A 18 -5.82 -4.15 9.70
C LYS A 18 -5.90 -3.11 8.58
N GLY A 19 -5.15 -3.28 7.49
CA GLY A 19 -5.31 -2.50 6.27
C GLY A 19 -6.73 -2.56 5.70
N LEU A 20 -7.49 -3.62 5.96
CA LEU A 20 -8.91 -3.71 5.63
C LEU A 20 -9.71 -2.55 6.24
N TYR A 21 -9.46 -2.22 7.51
CA TYR A 21 -10.13 -1.09 8.16
C TYR A 21 -9.81 0.25 7.46
N SER A 22 -8.53 0.48 7.16
CA SER A 22 -8.12 1.69 6.43
C SER A 22 -8.75 1.75 5.03
N ALA A 23 -8.81 0.63 4.31
CA ALA A 23 -9.45 0.53 3.00
C ALA A 23 -10.97 0.82 3.10
N GLN A 24 -11.66 0.31 4.13
CA GLN A 24 -13.09 0.57 4.36
C GLN A 24 -13.36 2.05 4.63
N VAL A 25 -12.56 2.70 5.47
CA VAL A 25 -12.69 4.14 5.75
C VAL A 25 -12.53 4.95 4.45
N LEU A 26 -11.50 4.61 3.66
CA LEU A 26 -11.23 5.30 2.40
C LEU A 26 -12.29 5.00 1.31
N ALA A 27 -12.85 3.79 1.29
CA ALA A 27 -13.98 3.47 0.41
C ALA A 27 -15.23 4.30 0.78
N LYS A 28 -15.51 4.45 2.07
CA LYS A 28 -16.59 5.34 2.54
C LYS A 28 -16.33 6.80 2.22
N PHE A 29 -15.08 7.27 2.26
CA PHE A 29 -14.73 8.60 1.80
C PHE A 29 -15.05 8.78 0.30
N GLU A 30 -14.61 7.84 -0.55
CA GLU A 30 -14.90 7.91 -2.00
C GLU A 30 -16.41 7.93 -2.29
N GLU A 31 -17.16 7.10 -1.58
CA GLU A 31 -18.63 7.02 -1.70
C GLU A 31 -19.29 8.33 -1.24
N SER A 32 -18.95 8.82 -0.05
CA SER A 32 -19.60 9.98 0.57
C SER A 32 -19.36 11.28 -0.21
N PHE A 33 -18.19 11.42 -0.80
CA PHE A 33 -17.80 12.63 -1.54
C PHE A 33 -17.90 12.46 -3.07
N ASN A 34 -18.34 11.29 -3.54
CA ASN A 34 -18.42 10.93 -4.95
C ASN A 34 -17.14 11.31 -5.71
N THR A 35 -15.99 10.93 -5.16
CA THR A 35 -14.66 11.29 -5.68
C THR A 35 -13.70 10.09 -5.60
N ARG A 36 -12.57 10.18 -6.30
CA ARG A 36 -11.45 9.27 -6.11
C ARG A 36 -10.40 9.92 -5.24
N LEU A 37 -9.71 9.12 -4.42
CA LEU A 37 -8.60 9.62 -3.60
C LEU A 37 -7.53 10.30 -4.47
N SER A 38 -7.24 9.71 -5.66
CA SER A 38 -6.31 10.28 -6.62
C SER A 38 -6.68 11.68 -7.13
N ASP A 39 -7.94 12.04 -7.11
CA ASP A 39 -8.40 13.35 -7.58
C ASP A 39 -8.46 14.38 -6.44
N HIS A 40 -8.37 13.90 -5.18
CA HIS A 40 -8.49 14.75 -3.99
C HIS A 40 -7.14 15.08 -3.33
N PHE A 41 -6.18 14.16 -3.37
CA PHE A 41 -4.86 14.31 -2.75
C PHE A 41 -3.77 14.55 -3.80
N ASP A 42 -2.74 15.30 -3.44
CA ASP A 42 -1.57 15.57 -4.29
C ASP A 42 -0.47 14.54 -4.07
N LEU A 43 -0.26 14.11 -2.82
CA LEU A 43 0.71 13.08 -2.41
C LEU A 43 0.01 12.00 -1.61
N ILE A 44 0.30 10.73 -1.91
CA ILE A 44 -0.20 9.58 -1.16
C ILE A 44 1.00 8.78 -0.65
N CYS A 45 1.06 8.60 0.66
CA CYS A 45 2.13 7.89 1.35
C CYS A 45 1.59 6.64 2.01
N GLY A 46 2.39 5.59 2.13
CA GLY A 46 1.97 4.41 2.88
C GLY A 46 3.10 3.46 3.20
N THR A 47 2.99 2.75 4.33
CA THR A 47 3.94 1.74 4.77
C THR A 47 3.31 0.35 4.77
N SER A 48 4.04 -0.70 4.34
CA SER A 48 3.54 -2.08 4.34
C SER A 48 2.20 -2.19 3.58
N THR A 49 1.14 -2.69 4.22
CA THR A 49 -0.21 -2.76 3.64
C THR A 49 -0.79 -1.39 3.31
N GLY A 50 -0.44 -0.33 4.06
CA GLY A 50 -0.76 1.05 3.68
C GLY A 50 -0.10 1.47 2.37
N GLY A 51 1.09 0.94 2.05
CA GLY A 51 1.74 1.13 0.75
C GLY A 51 0.95 0.51 -0.40
N ILE A 52 0.35 -0.68 -0.19
CA ILE A 52 -0.54 -1.32 -1.18
C ILE A 52 -1.76 -0.44 -1.44
N ILE A 53 -2.37 0.10 -0.38
CA ILE A 53 -3.54 1.00 -0.49
C ILE A 53 -3.13 2.30 -1.21
N ALA A 54 -1.97 2.87 -0.88
CA ALA A 54 -1.45 4.08 -1.53
C ALA A 54 -1.22 3.87 -3.05
N LEU A 55 -0.64 2.73 -3.44
CA LEU A 55 -0.48 2.35 -4.85
C LEU A 55 -1.82 2.21 -5.55
N ALA A 56 -2.79 1.51 -4.94
CA ALA A 56 -4.12 1.32 -5.50
C ALA A 56 -4.84 2.66 -5.69
N ALA A 57 -4.81 3.53 -4.66
CA ALA A 57 -5.39 4.85 -4.74
C ALA A 57 -4.80 5.68 -5.89
N SER A 58 -3.46 5.72 -5.99
CA SER A 58 -2.80 6.51 -7.03
C SER A 58 -2.94 5.92 -8.45
N ALA A 59 -3.20 4.62 -8.55
CA ALA A 59 -3.54 3.92 -9.80
C ALA A 59 -5.04 4.04 -10.17
N LYS A 60 -5.83 4.85 -9.46
CA LYS A 60 -7.28 5.02 -9.61
C LYS A 60 -8.11 3.74 -9.41
N ILE A 61 -7.57 2.78 -8.69
CA ILE A 61 -8.31 1.59 -8.30
C ILE A 61 -9.31 2.00 -7.21
N PRO A 62 -10.62 1.69 -7.37
CA PRO A 62 -11.61 1.98 -6.34
C PRO A 62 -11.23 1.37 -5.00
N MET A 63 -11.42 2.09 -3.90
CA MET A 63 -11.14 1.54 -2.58
C MET A 63 -12.06 0.38 -2.22
N SER A 64 -13.25 0.30 -2.79
CA SER A 64 -14.13 -0.87 -2.68
C SER A 64 -13.49 -2.15 -3.25
N ASP A 65 -12.69 -2.05 -4.31
CA ASP A 65 -11.99 -3.21 -4.87
C ASP A 65 -10.81 -3.62 -3.99
N VAL A 66 -10.17 -2.63 -3.33
CA VAL A 66 -9.13 -2.90 -2.31
C VAL A 66 -9.75 -3.60 -1.09
N VAL A 67 -10.94 -3.21 -0.68
CA VAL A 67 -11.68 -3.91 0.39
C VAL A 67 -11.90 -5.38 0.00
N ARG A 68 -12.45 -5.64 -1.19
CA ARG A 68 -12.64 -7.01 -1.70
C ARG A 68 -11.33 -7.80 -1.73
N PHE A 69 -10.25 -7.17 -2.16
CA PHE A 69 -8.91 -7.80 -2.11
C PHE A 69 -8.56 -8.28 -0.71
N TYR A 70 -8.79 -7.48 0.33
CA TYR A 70 -8.54 -7.91 1.71
C TYR A 70 -9.51 -9.00 2.19
N GLU A 71 -10.76 -8.97 1.77
CA GLU A 71 -11.77 -9.99 2.11
C GLU A 71 -11.42 -11.34 1.46
N ASP A 72 -11.07 -11.34 0.18
CA ASP A 72 -10.81 -12.55 -0.60
C ASP A 72 -9.44 -13.17 -0.30
N TYR A 73 -8.42 -12.36 -0.17
CA TYR A 73 -7.02 -12.83 -0.05
C TYR A 73 -6.44 -12.67 1.36
N GLY A 74 -6.99 -11.78 2.17
CA GLY A 74 -6.49 -11.50 3.52
C GLY A 74 -6.34 -12.73 4.40
N PRO A 75 -7.35 -13.62 4.50
CA PRO A 75 -7.23 -14.85 5.29
C PRO A 75 -6.05 -15.73 4.86
N ASN A 76 -5.77 -15.82 3.56
CA ASN A 76 -4.69 -16.65 3.02
C ASN A 76 -3.31 -16.00 3.17
N ILE A 77 -3.23 -14.68 3.08
CA ILE A 77 -1.98 -13.93 3.18
C ILE A 77 -1.56 -13.74 4.65
N PHE A 78 -2.53 -13.53 5.55
CA PHE A 78 -2.28 -13.16 6.95
C PHE A 78 -2.64 -14.26 7.97
N SER A 79 -3.09 -15.43 7.54
CA SER A 79 -3.60 -16.50 8.40
C SER A 79 -2.59 -17.10 9.39
N SER A 80 -1.31 -17.05 9.07
CA SER A 80 -0.25 -17.54 9.94
C SER A 80 -0.03 -16.68 11.20
N SER A 81 -0.46 -15.42 11.16
CA SER A 81 -0.34 -14.50 12.31
C SER A 81 -1.52 -14.59 13.27
N TRP A 82 -2.69 -15.06 12.80
CA TRP A 82 -3.90 -15.07 13.62
C TRP A 82 -3.95 -16.20 14.66
N LYS A 83 -3.37 -17.36 14.37
CA LYS A 83 -3.39 -18.51 15.28
C LYS A 83 -2.46 -18.39 16.50
N PHE A 84 -1.58 -17.39 16.54
CA PHE A 84 -0.56 -17.20 17.59
C PHE A 84 -0.84 -16.04 18.55
N LEU A 85 -1.99 -15.35 18.44
CA LEU A 85 -2.27 -14.11 19.17
C LEU A 85 -2.90 -14.37 20.56
N GLY A 86 -2.33 -15.26 21.33
CA GLY A 86 -2.80 -15.59 22.69
C GLY A 86 -2.22 -14.77 23.86
N ASN A 87 -1.18 -13.92 23.67
CA ASN A 87 -0.61 -13.13 24.77
C ASN A 87 0.14 -11.88 24.29
N VAL A 88 -0.01 -10.79 25.03
CA VAL A 88 0.45 -9.40 24.75
C VAL A 88 1.96 -9.26 24.47
N GLY A 89 2.81 -10.20 24.96
CA GLY A 89 4.25 -10.22 24.69
C GLY A 89 4.64 -10.57 23.23
N HIS A 90 3.69 -11.08 22.46
CA HIS A 90 3.93 -11.54 21.07
C HIS A 90 3.82 -10.45 20.01
N TYR A 91 3.33 -9.24 20.32
CA TYR A 91 3.23 -8.17 19.31
C TYR A 91 4.59 -7.73 18.75
N ILE A 92 5.63 -7.67 19.60
CA ILE A 92 6.99 -7.33 19.18
C ILE A 92 7.61 -8.50 18.39
N LEU A 93 7.32 -9.74 18.78
CA LEU A 93 7.80 -10.93 18.10
C LEU A 93 7.08 -11.15 16.75
N ALA A 94 5.77 -10.90 16.69
CA ALA A 94 4.99 -10.96 15.46
C ALA A 94 5.41 -9.87 14.47
N PHE A 95 5.76 -8.68 14.93
CA PHE A 95 6.31 -7.62 14.08
C PHE A 95 7.69 -8.00 13.54
N LYS A 96 8.57 -8.56 14.39
CA LYS A 96 9.85 -9.13 13.95
C LYS A 96 9.67 -10.31 12.98
N GLN A 97 8.70 -11.19 13.22
CA GLN A 97 8.42 -12.31 12.32
C GLN A 97 7.79 -11.84 11.00
N ALA A 98 6.98 -10.78 11.00
CA ALA A 98 6.48 -10.18 9.77
C ALA A 98 7.60 -9.55 8.92
N LEU A 99 8.62 -8.98 9.55
CA LEU A 99 9.86 -8.53 8.88
C LEU A 99 10.76 -9.68 8.44
N PHE A 100 10.70 -10.84 9.11
CA PHE A 100 11.44 -12.06 8.77
C PHE A 100 10.66 -13.01 7.84
N LEU A 101 9.60 -12.56 7.19
CA LEU A 101 8.75 -13.34 6.26
C LEU A 101 9.45 -13.82 4.99
N SER A 102 10.77 -13.91 4.97
CA SER A 102 11.48 -14.66 3.90
C SER A 102 11.16 -16.17 3.90
N LYS A 103 10.46 -16.67 4.92
CA LYS A 103 10.11 -18.10 5.07
C LYS A 103 8.71 -18.48 4.60
N TYR A 104 7.83 -17.48 4.34
CA TYR A 104 6.51 -17.74 3.78
C TYR A 104 6.53 -17.55 2.26
N SER A 105 5.89 -18.45 1.55
CA SER A 105 5.76 -18.38 0.10
C SER A 105 5.22 -17.01 -0.30
N GLN A 106 6.01 -16.21 -1.02
CA GLN A 106 5.58 -14.92 -1.56
C GLN A 106 4.49 -15.08 -2.63
N LYS A 107 4.26 -16.33 -3.07
CA LYS A 107 3.34 -16.67 -4.17
C LYS A 107 1.88 -16.22 -3.96
N PRO A 108 1.26 -16.40 -2.76
CA PRO A 108 -0.12 -15.94 -2.57
C PRO A 108 -0.25 -14.41 -2.65
N LEU A 109 0.67 -13.68 -2.00
CA LEU A 109 0.67 -12.21 -2.05
C LEU A 109 0.94 -11.71 -3.47
N HIS A 110 1.93 -12.27 -4.15
CA HIS A 110 2.25 -11.90 -5.53
C HIS A 110 1.05 -12.14 -6.46
N LYS A 111 0.41 -13.33 -6.39
CA LYS A 111 -0.79 -13.64 -7.18
C LYS A 111 -1.93 -12.65 -6.91
N ALA A 112 -2.14 -12.30 -5.65
CA ALA A 112 -3.15 -11.36 -5.23
C ALA A 112 -2.84 -9.92 -5.74
N LEU A 113 -1.58 -9.48 -5.66
CA LEU A 113 -1.18 -8.17 -6.20
C LEU A 113 -1.32 -8.11 -7.72
N VAL A 114 -0.94 -9.19 -8.43
CA VAL A 114 -1.14 -9.27 -9.89
C VAL A 114 -2.62 -9.16 -10.27
N SER A 115 -3.54 -9.74 -9.49
CA SER A 115 -4.98 -9.64 -9.80
C SER A 115 -5.52 -8.22 -9.65
N VAL A 116 -4.91 -7.38 -8.79
CA VAL A 116 -5.33 -5.99 -8.57
C VAL A 116 -4.61 -5.02 -9.50
N PHE A 117 -3.30 -5.15 -9.61
CA PHE A 117 -2.46 -4.18 -10.33
C PHE A 117 -2.17 -4.57 -11.79
N GLY A 118 -2.28 -5.85 -12.12
CA GLY A 118 -1.92 -6.33 -13.46
C GLY A 118 -0.44 -6.05 -13.77
N SER A 119 -0.20 -5.41 -14.92
CA SER A 119 1.14 -5.03 -15.39
C SER A 119 1.50 -3.56 -15.12
N ARG A 120 0.71 -2.86 -14.31
CA ARG A 120 0.94 -1.42 -14.05
C ARG A 120 2.29 -1.17 -13.40
N THR A 121 2.83 0.02 -13.69
CA THR A 121 4.09 0.51 -13.13
C THR A 121 3.85 1.71 -12.20
N ILE A 122 4.85 2.04 -11.37
CA ILE A 122 4.81 3.25 -10.53
C ILE A 122 4.70 4.52 -11.38
N GLY A 123 5.30 4.52 -12.59
CA GLY A 123 5.22 5.64 -13.51
C GLY A 123 3.81 6.00 -13.97
N GLU A 124 2.89 5.03 -13.94
CA GLU A 124 1.47 5.24 -14.28
C GLU A 124 0.65 5.82 -13.10
N SER A 125 1.27 6.01 -11.94
CA SER A 125 0.63 6.63 -10.79
C SER A 125 0.21 8.06 -11.10
N ARG A 126 -1.01 8.44 -10.72
CA ARG A 126 -1.52 9.80 -10.93
C ARG A 126 -0.93 10.78 -9.93
N ASN A 127 -0.74 10.36 -8.70
CA ASN A 127 -0.28 11.18 -7.59
C ASN A 127 1.22 11.03 -7.34
N LEU A 128 1.78 11.97 -6.61
CA LEU A 128 3.04 11.78 -5.90
C LEU A 128 2.92 10.56 -4.99
N LEU A 129 3.93 9.71 -4.97
CA LEU A 129 3.99 8.55 -4.09
C LEU A 129 5.20 8.62 -3.17
N CYS A 130 5.02 8.15 -1.93
CA CYS A 130 6.12 7.93 -0.99
C CYS A 130 5.87 6.61 -0.24
N ILE A 131 6.58 5.55 -0.64
CA ILE A 131 6.44 4.21 -0.05
C ILE A 131 7.79 3.75 0.46
N PRO A 132 8.04 3.89 1.77
CA PRO A 132 9.28 3.43 2.38
C PRO A 132 9.37 1.90 2.36
N ALA A 133 10.55 1.41 2.03
CA ALA A 133 10.92 0.00 2.04
C ALA A 133 12.38 -0.17 2.48
N TYR A 134 12.81 -1.39 2.70
CA TYR A 134 14.19 -1.71 3.00
C TYR A 134 14.74 -2.71 1.99
N ASN A 135 15.83 -2.36 1.33
CA ASN A 135 16.52 -3.23 0.40
C ASN A 135 17.48 -4.15 1.17
N LEU A 136 17.09 -5.41 1.34
CA LEU A 136 17.86 -6.40 2.09
C LEU A 136 19.21 -6.71 1.43
N SER A 137 19.28 -6.74 0.11
CA SER A 137 20.51 -7.05 -0.62
C SER A 137 21.56 -5.94 -0.52
N LYS A 138 21.14 -4.68 -0.39
CA LYS A 138 21.99 -3.51 -0.26
C LYS A 138 22.10 -3.01 1.19
N ALA A 139 21.42 -3.66 2.14
CA ALA A 139 21.30 -3.25 3.55
C ALA A 139 21.01 -1.74 3.71
N ALA A 140 20.11 -1.19 2.89
CA ALA A 140 19.84 0.24 2.82
C ALA A 140 18.34 0.54 2.71
N PRO A 141 17.85 1.67 3.25
CA PRO A 141 16.49 2.11 3.03
C PRO A 141 16.28 2.45 1.55
N ARG A 142 15.09 2.16 1.05
CA ARG A 142 14.61 2.50 -0.29
C ARG A 142 13.26 3.19 -0.15
N ILE A 143 13.08 4.30 -0.86
CA ILE A 143 11.78 4.95 -0.98
C ILE A 143 11.33 4.78 -2.42
N PHE A 144 10.23 4.07 -2.63
CA PHE A 144 9.56 4.04 -3.92
C PHE A 144 8.73 5.29 -4.08
N LYS A 145 8.95 5.98 -5.20
CA LYS A 145 8.28 7.23 -5.53
C LYS A 145 8.07 7.30 -7.03
N ARG A 146 7.08 8.06 -7.48
CA ARG A 146 7.02 8.48 -8.87
C ARG A 146 8.08 9.55 -9.09
N ASP A 147 8.88 9.38 -10.13
CA ASP A 147 9.90 10.37 -10.47
C ASP A 147 9.29 11.61 -11.10
N TYR A 148 9.88 12.75 -10.76
CA TYR A 148 9.55 14.06 -11.31
C TYR A 148 10.82 14.67 -11.89
N GLY A 149 10.78 15.04 -13.17
CA GLY A 149 11.90 15.65 -13.86
C GLY A 149 12.93 14.62 -14.35
N THR A 150 14.21 14.87 -14.12
CA THR A 150 15.33 14.11 -14.70
C THR A 150 15.70 12.81 -13.94
N LEU A 151 15.00 12.47 -12.84
CA LEU A 151 15.29 11.29 -12.02
C LEU A 151 14.34 10.14 -12.37
N ASP A 152 14.66 9.40 -13.42
CA ASP A 152 13.85 8.29 -13.95
C ASP A 152 14.27 6.93 -13.37
N GLN A 153 14.37 6.81 -12.04
CA GLN A 153 14.83 5.58 -11.38
C GLN A 153 13.71 4.59 -11.04
N ASP A 154 12.51 5.07 -10.73
CA ASP A 154 11.41 4.24 -10.22
C ASP A 154 10.24 4.09 -11.20
N THR A 155 10.22 4.87 -12.27
CA THR A 155 9.08 4.95 -13.22
C THR A 155 8.73 3.61 -13.87
N THR A 156 9.74 2.77 -14.13
CA THR A 156 9.57 1.44 -14.75
C THR A 156 9.32 0.31 -13.75
N ILE A 157 9.36 0.58 -12.44
CA ILE A 157 9.12 -0.44 -11.42
C ILE A 157 7.66 -0.88 -11.48
N LYS A 158 7.45 -2.17 -11.70
CA LYS A 158 6.11 -2.77 -11.67
C LYS A 158 5.54 -2.74 -10.26
N LEU A 159 4.22 -2.57 -10.15
CA LEU A 159 3.49 -2.56 -8.88
C LEU A 159 3.29 -3.96 -8.26
N MET A 160 3.86 -4.96 -8.90
CA MET A 160 3.80 -6.37 -8.49
C MET A 160 4.92 -6.73 -7.51
#